data_49b430603b0ade05119c5cfa054f8124
#
_entry.id   49b430603b0ade05119c5cfa054f8124
#
_cell.length_a   1.000
_cell.length_b   1.000
_cell.length_c   1.000
_cell.angle_alpha   90.00
_cell.angle_beta   90.00
_cell.angle_gamma   90.00
#
_symmetry.space_group_name_H-M   'P 1'
#
loop_
_entity.id
_entity.type
_entity.pdbx_description
1 polymer ?
#
loop_
_entity_poly.entity_id
_entity_poly.type
_entity_poly.pdbx_seq_one_letter_code
_entity_poly.pdbx_strand_id
1 'polypeptide(L)'
;MNGKIFVVGLGPGDPSQITPQVSNAINLATDVIGYFSYVDRIAPKKGLKLHPSDNRVEAERAKHALTLAEAGSVVLVVCSGDPGVFAMASTIFEVLENNAPNWNNIDIEILPGITAMIASAARVGAPLGHDFCAINLSDNLKPWSIIDKRIRLAVEADFAIAFYNPRSKSRPKGFEKTLRLLKSHCEGDRPIIFARAVSTEEETIKYVSISKAKADMADMRTLVIVGSSQTRIIHQNNREWIYTPRHYPGKDSQ
;
A
#
# COMPACT_ATOMS: atom_id res chain seq x y z
N MET A 1 7.05 28.51 -18.74
CA MET A 1 7.18 28.02 -17.34
C MET A 1 7.38 26.52 -17.43
N ASN A 2 8.39 26.00 -16.75
CA ASN A 2 8.56 24.55 -16.70
C ASN A 2 7.35 23.95 -15.96
N GLY A 3 6.78 22.88 -16.49
CA GLY A 3 5.69 22.20 -15.83
C GLY A 3 6.13 21.49 -14.55
N LYS A 4 5.16 21.06 -13.76
CA LYS A 4 5.38 20.40 -12.48
C LYS A 4 4.59 19.11 -12.37
N ILE A 5 5.17 18.09 -11.72
CA ILE A 5 4.48 16.85 -11.38
C ILE A 5 4.40 16.73 -9.86
N PHE A 6 3.19 16.56 -9.35
CA PHE A 6 2.95 16.06 -8.00
C PHE A 6 2.54 14.58 -8.08
N VAL A 7 3.31 13.69 -7.47
CA VAL A 7 2.91 12.28 -7.30
C VAL A 7 2.36 12.13 -5.89
N VAL A 8 1.06 11.89 -5.75
CA VAL A 8 0.38 12.07 -4.48
C VAL A 8 -0.34 10.83 -3.99
N GLY A 9 -0.32 10.64 -2.67
CA GLY A 9 -1.09 9.61 -1.98
C GLY A 9 -2.43 10.15 -1.49
N LEU A 10 -3.53 9.64 -2.03
CA LEU A 10 -4.88 10.01 -1.61
C LEU A 10 -5.34 9.31 -0.32
N GLY A 11 -4.43 8.62 0.38
CA GLY A 11 -4.80 7.82 1.53
C GLY A 11 -5.64 6.59 1.17
N PRO A 12 -6.05 5.79 2.17
CA PRO A 12 -6.64 4.46 1.96
C PRO A 12 -8.10 4.51 1.48
N GLY A 13 -8.84 5.58 1.76
CA GLY A 13 -10.25 5.68 1.35
C GLY A 13 -10.93 6.97 1.80
N ASP A 14 -10.93 7.25 3.09
CA ASP A 14 -11.60 8.40 3.69
C ASP A 14 -10.93 9.73 3.27
N PRO A 15 -11.69 10.71 2.74
CA PRO A 15 -11.16 12.03 2.40
C PRO A 15 -10.49 12.78 3.57
N SER A 16 -10.90 12.54 4.81
CA SER A 16 -10.28 13.14 6.01
C SER A 16 -8.83 12.68 6.23
N GLN A 17 -8.41 11.61 5.56
CA GLN A 17 -7.06 11.06 5.60
C GLN A 17 -6.16 11.57 4.47
N ILE A 18 -6.64 12.49 3.66
CA ILE A 18 -5.82 13.22 2.68
C ILE A 18 -5.01 14.28 3.41
N THR A 19 -3.69 14.32 3.19
CA THR A 19 -2.84 15.32 3.84
C THR A 19 -3.13 16.74 3.33
N PRO A 20 -2.91 17.79 4.14
CA PRO A 20 -3.06 19.18 3.67
C PRO A 20 -2.19 19.51 2.45
N GLN A 21 -0.98 18.95 2.37
CA GLN A 21 -0.10 19.13 1.21
C GLN A 21 -0.72 18.57 -0.07
N VAL A 22 -1.29 17.37 0.00
CA VAL A 22 -1.99 16.75 -1.14
C VAL A 22 -3.23 17.56 -1.53
N SER A 23 -3.99 18.05 -0.56
CA SER A 23 -5.15 18.93 -0.83
C SER A 23 -4.74 20.21 -1.56
N ASN A 24 -3.62 20.82 -1.16
CA ASN A 24 -3.07 21.99 -1.84
C ASN A 24 -2.62 21.66 -3.28
N ALA A 25 -1.95 20.53 -3.49
CA ALA A 25 -1.55 20.07 -4.83
C ALA A 25 -2.76 19.83 -5.75
N ILE A 26 -3.84 19.23 -5.23
CA ILE A 26 -5.11 19.06 -5.95
C ILE A 26 -5.66 20.43 -6.42
N ASN A 27 -5.57 21.46 -5.58
CA ASN A 27 -6.04 22.80 -5.92
C ASN A 27 -5.19 23.46 -7.01
N LEU A 28 -3.90 23.17 -7.09
CA LEU A 28 -2.97 23.73 -8.08
C LEU A 28 -3.02 23.01 -9.44
N ALA A 29 -3.46 21.74 -9.45
CA ALA A 29 -3.39 20.89 -10.63
C ALA A 29 -4.27 21.41 -11.79
N THR A 30 -3.73 21.31 -13.01
CA THR A 30 -4.45 21.50 -14.29
C THR A 30 -4.86 20.16 -14.90
N ASP A 31 -4.12 19.11 -14.62
CA ASP A 31 -4.29 17.78 -15.17
C ASP A 31 -4.16 16.72 -14.05
N VAL A 32 -5.06 15.73 -14.01
CA VAL A 32 -5.02 14.61 -13.06
C VAL A 32 -4.89 13.31 -13.83
N ILE A 33 -3.90 12.53 -13.49
CA ILE A 33 -3.62 11.22 -14.11
C ILE A 33 -3.64 10.12 -13.06
N GLY A 34 -4.26 8.99 -13.37
CA GLY A 34 -4.28 7.86 -12.44
C GLY A 34 -5.10 6.68 -12.93
N TYR A 35 -5.16 5.65 -12.09
CA TYR A 35 -6.11 4.58 -12.26
C TYR A 35 -7.54 5.10 -12.09
N PHE A 36 -8.50 4.59 -12.86
CA PHE A 36 -9.90 5.04 -12.85
C PHE A 36 -10.42 5.37 -11.45
N SER A 37 -10.42 4.39 -10.56
CA SER A 37 -10.98 4.54 -9.21
C SER A 37 -10.26 5.58 -8.35
N TYR A 38 -9.04 5.99 -8.70
CA TYR A 38 -8.31 7.03 -7.96
C TYR A 38 -8.61 8.42 -8.53
N VAL A 39 -8.73 8.52 -9.86
CA VAL A 39 -9.14 9.76 -10.52
C VAL A 39 -10.57 10.14 -10.12
N ASP A 40 -11.46 9.15 -10.00
CA ASP A 40 -12.86 9.35 -9.58
C ASP A 40 -12.99 9.93 -8.15
N ARG A 41 -11.93 9.86 -7.33
CA ARG A 41 -11.89 10.49 -6.00
C ARG A 41 -11.61 11.99 -6.05
N ILE A 42 -11.23 12.54 -7.20
CA ILE A 42 -10.93 13.96 -7.38
C ILE A 42 -12.19 14.68 -7.86
N ALA A 43 -12.66 15.64 -7.07
CA ALA A 43 -13.81 16.44 -7.45
C ALA A 43 -13.54 17.25 -8.73
N PRO A 44 -14.45 17.24 -9.71
CA PRO A 44 -14.31 18.06 -10.91
C PRO A 44 -14.26 19.56 -10.55
N LYS A 45 -13.38 20.30 -11.22
CA LYS A 45 -13.34 21.76 -11.14
C LYS A 45 -13.13 22.37 -12.53
N LYS A 46 -13.51 23.63 -12.70
CA LYS A 46 -13.34 24.34 -13.98
C LYS A 46 -11.86 24.35 -14.40
N GLY A 47 -11.59 23.90 -15.60
CA GLY A 47 -10.24 23.87 -16.20
C GLY A 47 -9.40 22.64 -15.83
N LEU A 48 -9.85 21.78 -14.91
CA LEU A 48 -9.17 20.53 -14.58
C LEU A 48 -9.48 19.46 -15.64
N LYS A 49 -8.43 18.85 -16.19
CA LYS A 49 -8.55 17.72 -17.12
C LYS A 49 -8.26 16.42 -16.39
N LEU A 50 -9.11 15.42 -16.59
CA LEU A 50 -8.97 14.11 -15.98
C LEU A 50 -8.51 13.09 -17.04
N HIS A 51 -7.45 12.33 -16.73
CA HIS A 51 -6.84 11.32 -17.60
C HIS A 51 -6.85 9.95 -16.89
N PRO A 52 -8.01 9.30 -16.76
CA PRO A 52 -8.10 7.97 -16.18
C PRO A 52 -7.51 6.91 -17.10
N SER A 53 -6.89 5.87 -16.55
CA SER A 53 -6.34 4.75 -17.31
C SER A 53 -6.39 3.44 -16.52
N ASP A 54 -6.20 2.30 -17.20
CA ASP A 54 -6.22 0.99 -16.55
C ASP A 54 -4.91 0.70 -15.77
N ASN A 55 -4.94 -0.28 -14.88
CA ASN A 55 -3.81 -0.69 -14.03
C ASN A 55 -2.62 -1.32 -14.77
N ARG A 56 -2.75 -1.64 -16.06
CA ARG A 56 -1.71 -2.35 -16.83
C ARG A 56 -0.82 -1.45 -17.65
N VAL A 57 -0.96 -0.14 -17.51
CA VAL A 57 -0.31 0.87 -18.34
C VAL A 57 0.47 1.88 -17.49
N GLU A 58 1.09 1.41 -16.40
CA GLU A 58 1.78 2.30 -15.44
C GLU A 58 2.92 3.10 -16.12
N ALA A 59 3.73 2.47 -16.96
CA ALA A 59 4.82 3.14 -17.68
C ALA A 59 4.30 4.16 -18.70
N GLU A 60 3.23 3.84 -19.43
CA GLU A 60 2.59 4.76 -20.37
C GLU A 60 1.94 5.94 -19.63
N ARG A 61 1.31 5.67 -18.49
CA ARG A 61 0.77 6.72 -17.61
C ARG A 61 1.86 7.66 -17.12
N ALA A 62 3.02 7.14 -16.74
CA ALA A 62 4.16 7.95 -16.34
C ALA A 62 4.69 8.81 -17.49
N LYS A 63 4.85 8.25 -18.70
CA LYS A 63 5.23 9.00 -19.90
C LYS A 63 4.23 10.10 -20.22
N HIS A 64 2.93 9.81 -20.16
CA HIS A 64 1.88 10.79 -20.40
C HIS A 64 1.95 11.94 -19.38
N ALA A 65 2.16 11.65 -18.09
CA ALA A 65 2.34 12.68 -17.07
C ALA A 65 3.54 13.59 -17.35
N LEU A 66 4.68 13.00 -17.72
CA LEU A 66 5.89 13.72 -18.07
C LEU A 66 5.71 14.60 -19.30
N THR A 67 5.04 14.09 -20.35
CA THR A 67 4.75 14.86 -21.58
C THR A 67 3.84 16.05 -21.31
N LEU A 68 2.81 15.90 -20.47
CA LEU A 68 1.94 17.02 -20.10
C LEU A 68 2.69 18.09 -19.28
N ALA A 69 3.55 17.66 -18.36
CA ALA A 69 4.36 18.57 -17.57
C ALA A 69 5.38 19.32 -18.47
N GLU A 70 6.01 18.65 -19.44
CA GLU A 70 6.91 19.28 -20.41
C GLU A 70 6.17 20.38 -21.22
N ALA A 71 4.90 20.16 -21.53
CA ALA A 71 4.04 21.14 -22.18
C ALA A 71 3.59 22.30 -21.26
N GLY A 72 4.05 22.35 -20.00
CA GLY A 72 3.78 23.41 -19.04
C GLY A 72 2.60 23.15 -18.08
N SER A 73 2.00 21.96 -18.09
CA SER A 73 0.93 21.59 -17.16
C SER A 73 1.44 21.40 -15.73
N VAL A 74 0.55 21.64 -14.75
CA VAL A 74 0.71 21.18 -13.37
C VAL A 74 -0.03 19.84 -13.24
N VAL A 75 0.72 18.75 -13.29
CA VAL A 75 0.17 17.39 -13.37
C VAL A 75 0.12 16.74 -11.98
N LEU A 76 -1.03 16.21 -11.62
CA LEU A 76 -1.25 15.44 -10.41
C LEU A 76 -1.34 13.94 -10.76
N VAL A 77 -0.36 13.14 -10.37
CA VAL A 77 -0.40 11.68 -10.51
C VAL A 77 -0.94 11.10 -9.22
N VAL A 78 -2.17 10.58 -9.26
CA VAL A 78 -2.88 10.12 -8.06
C VAL A 78 -2.70 8.63 -7.81
N CYS A 79 -2.40 8.28 -6.54
CA CYS A 79 -2.30 6.91 -6.04
C CYS A 79 -3.24 6.71 -4.84
N SER A 80 -3.75 5.50 -4.65
CA SER A 80 -4.32 5.12 -3.35
C SER A 80 -3.21 4.90 -2.33
N GLY A 81 -3.47 5.16 -1.05
CA GLY A 81 -2.47 5.03 0.00
C GLY A 81 -1.35 6.04 -0.16
N ASP A 82 -0.13 5.57 -0.29
CA ASP A 82 1.11 6.34 -0.44
C ASP A 82 1.77 6.10 -1.80
N PRO A 83 2.27 7.12 -2.49
CA PRO A 83 2.83 6.99 -3.84
C PRO A 83 4.17 6.24 -3.89
N GLY A 84 4.90 6.16 -2.77
CA GLY A 84 6.17 5.43 -2.64
C GLY A 84 6.01 3.99 -2.18
N VAL A 85 4.80 3.57 -1.75
CA VAL A 85 4.56 2.22 -1.24
C VAL A 85 3.85 1.37 -2.30
N PHE A 86 4.62 0.67 -3.14
CA PHE A 86 4.15 -0.19 -4.24
C PHE A 86 3.22 0.54 -5.23
N ALA A 87 3.51 1.80 -5.53
CA ALA A 87 2.69 2.70 -6.35
C ALA A 87 3.54 3.47 -7.38
N MET A 88 3.00 4.58 -7.92
CA MET A 88 3.51 5.22 -9.14
C MET A 88 4.83 5.98 -9.01
N ALA A 89 5.31 6.32 -7.80
CA ALA A 89 6.52 7.12 -7.66
C ALA A 89 7.76 6.44 -8.30
N SER A 90 7.97 5.14 -8.03
CA SER A 90 9.07 4.40 -8.65
C SER A 90 8.94 4.33 -10.18
N THR A 91 7.72 4.15 -10.70
CA THR A 91 7.49 4.07 -12.15
C THR A 91 7.82 5.40 -12.85
N ILE A 92 7.54 6.55 -12.22
CA ILE A 92 7.95 7.86 -12.76
C ILE A 92 9.47 7.93 -12.88
N PHE A 93 10.20 7.54 -11.83
CA PHE A 93 11.67 7.56 -11.84
C PHE A 93 12.28 6.53 -12.81
N GLU A 94 11.72 5.33 -12.92
CA GLU A 94 12.13 4.32 -13.91
C GLU A 94 11.96 4.84 -15.35
N VAL A 95 10.86 5.53 -15.64
CA VAL A 95 10.64 6.13 -16.98
C VAL A 95 11.63 7.27 -17.24
N LEU A 96 11.92 8.12 -16.26
CA LEU A 96 12.95 9.16 -16.39
C LEU A 96 14.33 8.58 -16.66
N GLU A 97 14.76 7.62 -15.86
CA GLU A 97 16.06 6.97 -16.00
C GLU A 97 16.24 6.32 -17.38
N ASN A 98 15.22 5.59 -17.85
CA ASN A 98 15.25 4.87 -19.12
C ASN A 98 15.12 5.79 -20.36
N ASN A 99 14.75 7.04 -20.21
CA ASN A 99 14.57 8.00 -21.32
C ASN A 99 15.43 9.26 -21.17
N ALA A 100 16.43 9.25 -20.29
CA ALA A 100 17.35 10.39 -20.15
C ALA A 100 18.05 10.72 -21.50
N PRO A 101 18.27 12.00 -21.82
CA PRO A 101 18.08 13.20 -20.99
C PRO A 101 16.70 13.88 -21.10
N ASN A 102 15.70 13.22 -21.70
CA ASN A 102 14.36 13.78 -21.83
C ASN A 102 13.78 14.13 -20.44
N TRP A 103 13.00 15.20 -20.37
CA TRP A 103 12.28 15.65 -19.16
C TRP A 103 13.16 16.06 -17.96
N ASN A 104 14.49 16.28 -18.13
CA ASN A 104 15.40 16.66 -17.04
C ASN A 104 15.04 17.98 -16.33
N ASN A 105 14.22 18.84 -16.95
CA ASN A 105 13.85 20.14 -16.41
C ASN A 105 12.48 20.17 -15.74
N ILE A 106 11.82 19.01 -15.58
CA ILE A 106 10.52 18.92 -14.92
C ILE A 106 10.73 18.89 -13.42
N ASP A 107 10.05 19.78 -12.69
CA ASP A 107 9.99 19.75 -11.24
C ASP A 107 9.05 18.63 -10.78
N ILE A 108 9.56 17.70 -9.95
CA ILE A 108 8.81 16.54 -9.45
C ILE A 108 8.81 16.57 -7.93
N GLU A 109 7.62 16.48 -7.37
CA GLU A 109 7.41 16.43 -5.92
C GLU A 109 6.56 15.22 -5.54
N ILE A 110 7.06 14.43 -4.58
CA ILE A 110 6.35 13.27 -4.04
C ILE A 110 5.68 13.67 -2.74
N LEU A 111 4.35 13.60 -2.68
CA LEU A 111 3.58 13.95 -1.50
C LEU A 111 3.00 12.70 -0.85
N PRO A 112 3.40 12.39 0.40
CA PRO A 112 3.02 11.16 1.06
C PRO A 112 1.52 11.09 1.37
N GLY A 113 1.03 9.86 1.51
CA GLY A 113 -0.32 9.56 1.97
C GLY A 113 -0.32 8.43 3.00
N ILE A 114 -1.44 8.27 3.71
CA ILE A 114 -1.59 7.16 4.65
C ILE A 114 -1.75 5.87 3.88
N THR A 115 -0.74 5.00 3.94
CA THR A 115 -0.80 3.70 3.30
C THR A 115 -1.75 2.74 4.02
N ALA A 116 -2.35 1.80 3.28
CA ALA A 116 -3.29 0.81 3.82
C ALA A 116 -2.75 0.04 5.03
N MET A 117 -1.44 -0.22 5.10
CA MET A 117 -0.80 -0.90 6.22
C MET A 117 -1.00 -0.15 7.53
N ILE A 118 -0.69 1.14 7.55
CA ILE A 118 -0.82 1.99 8.74
C ILE A 118 -2.30 2.16 9.12
N ALA A 119 -3.16 2.41 8.13
CA ALA A 119 -4.60 2.53 8.37
C ALA A 119 -5.19 1.24 8.95
N SER A 120 -4.81 0.07 8.44
CA SER A 120 -5.28 -1.24 8.93
C SER A 120 -4.78 -1.53 10.34
N ALA A 121 -3.51 -1.23 10.63
CA ALA A 121 -2.94 -1.41 11.96
C ALA A 121 -3.69 -0.59 13.02
N ALA A 122 -4.01 0.68 12.71
CA ALA A 122 -4.74 1.57 13.61
C ALA A 122 -6.18 1.09 13.93
N ARG A 123 -6.80 0.30 13.04
CA ARG A 123 -8.16 -0.25 13.29
C ARG A 123 -8.18 -1.31 14.38
N VAL A 124 -7.09 -2.05 14.54
CA VAL A 124 -7.00 -3.19 15.47
C VAL A 124 -6.11 -2.92 16.67
N GLY A 125 -5.32 -1.86 16.67
CA GLY A 125 -4.41 -1.50 17.77
C GLY A 125 -3.02 -1.12 17.28
N ALA A 126 -2.00 -1.90 17.66
CA ALA A 126 -0.60 -1.68 17.31
C ALA A 126 0.13 -2.97 16.92
N PRO A 127 -0.35 -3.74 15.92
CA PRO A 127 0.30 -4.99 15.50
C PRO A 127 1.70 -4.78 14.91
N LEU A 128 2.01 -3.54 14.50
CA LEU A 128 3.30 -3.11 13.97
C LEU A 128 4.13 -2.35 15.03
N GLY A 129 3.92 -2.65 16.31
CA GLY A 129 4.56 -1.92 17.42
C GLY A 129 6.01 -2.31 17.68
N HIS A 130 6.53 -3.34 17.03
CA HIS A 130 7.93 -3.75 16.99
C HIS A 130 8.42 -3.79 15.53
N ASP A 131 9.57 -4.41 15.24
CA ASP A 131 10.08 -4.50 13.89
C ASP A 131 9.09 -5.20 12.95
N PHE A 132 8.91 -4.61 11.78
CA PHE A 132 7.98 -5.12 10.77
C PHE A 132 8.51 -4.93 9.36
N CYS A 133 7.93 -5.64 8.42
CA CYS A 133 8.20 -5.45 7.00
C CYS A 133 6.93 -5.47 6.15
N ALA A 134 7.01 -4.88 4.96
CA ALA A 134 5.96 -4.89 3.96
C ALA A 134 6.40 -5.70 2.74
N ILE A 135 5.57 -6.65 2.31
CA ILE A 135 5.84 -7.51 1.15
C ILE A 135 4.68 -7.43 0.17
N ASN A 136 4.99 -7.08 -1.08
CA ASN A 136 4.03 -7.12 -2.18
C ASN A 136 4.01 -8.54 -2.78
N LEU A 137 2.86 -9.21 -2.71
CA LEU A 137 2.65 -10.57 -3.24
C LEU A 137 2.36 -10.60 -4.75
N SER A 138 2.39 -9.45 -5.44
CA SER A 138 2.32 -9.42 -6.90
C SER A 138 3.60 -9.97 -7.51
N ASP A 139 3.46 -10.97 -8.36
CA ASP A 139 4.53 -11.61 -9.14
C ASP A 139 4.57 -11.10 -10.59
N ASN A 140 3.92 -9.98 -10.90
CA ASN A 140 3.94 -9.38 -12.23
C ASN A 140 5.34 -8.86 -12.61
N LEU A 141 6.08 -8.29 -11.66
CA LEU A 141 7.38 -7.65 -11.88
C LEU A 141 8.57 -8.39 -11.26
N LYS A 142 8.33 -9.51 -10.56
CA LYS A 142 9.36 -10.33 -9.92
C LYS A 142 8.91 -11.77 -9.80
N PRO A 143 9.84 -12.75 -9.92
CA PRO A 143 9.49 -14.15 -9.82
C PRO A 143 9.06 -14.53 -8.39
N TRP A 144 8.19 -15.53 -8.29
CA TRP A 144 7.67 -16.03 -7.01
C TRP A 144 8.78 -16.46 -6.04
N SER A 145 9.90 -17.00 -6.55
CA SER A 145 11.05 -17.42 -5.72
C SER A 145 11.61 -16.29 -4.86
N ILE A 146 11.60 -15.05 -5.36
CA ILE A 146 12.01 -13.87 -4.58
C ILE A 146 11.01 -13.56 -3.47
N ILE A 147 9.70 -13.68 -3.76
CA ILE A 147 8.64 -13.47 -2.77
C ILE A 147 8.73 -14.54 -1.67
N ASP A 148 8.85 -15.81 -2.05
CA ASP A 148 9.02 -16.96 -1.13
C ASP A 148 10.20 -16.74 -0.19
N LYS A 149 11.38 -16.41 -0.75
CA LYS A 149 12.58 -16.14 0.04
C LYS A 149 12.36 -15.01 1.05
N ARG A 150 11.74 -13.90 0.63
CA ARG A 150 11.46 -12.76 1.52
C ARG A 150 10.51 -13.13 2.66
N ILE A 151 9.47 -13.93 2.38
CA ILE A 151 8.54 -14.40 3.40
C ILE A 151 9.26 -15.28 4.42
N ARG A 152 10.06 -16.26 3.98
CA ARG A 152 10.82 -17.15 4.87
C ARG A 152 11.75 -16.37 5.79
N LEU A 153 12.56 -15.47 5.24
CA LEU A 153 13.50 -14.66 6.02
C LEU A 153 12.78 -13.73 7.00
N ALA A 154 11.65 -13.14 6.61
CA ALA A 154 10.87 -12.28 7.50
C ALA A 154 10.23 -13.06 8.66
N VAL A 155 9.75 -14.29 8.41
CA VAL A 155 9.24 -15.19 9.45
C VAL A 155 10.36 -15.67 10.36
N GLU A 156 11.50 -16.07 9.80
CA GLU A 156 12.69 -16.51 10.55
C GLU A 156 13.22 -15.40 11.48
N ALA A 157 13.22 -14.16 10.99
CA ALA A 157 13.60 -12.97 11.77
C ALA A 157 12.50 -12.46 12.71
N ASP A 158 11.37 -13.16 12.79
CA ASP A 158 10.20 -12.84 13.62
C ASP A 158 9.60 -11.44 13.42
N PHE A 159 9.67 -10.89 12.20
CA PHE A 159 8.98 -9.66 11.86
C PHE A 159 7.46 -9.81 11.88
N ALA A 160 6.75 -8.77 12.30
CA ALA A 160 5.37 -8.60 11.86
C ALA A 160 5.36 -8.25 10.36
N ILE A 161 4.46 -8.87 9.57
CA ILE A 161 4.51 -8.77 8.10
C ILE A 161 3.20 -8.20 7.57
N ALA A 162 3.29 -7.13 6.77
CA ALA A 162 2.15 -6.61 6.01
C ALA A 162 2.24 -7.07 4.55
N PHE A 163 1.22 -7.78 4.08
CA PHE A 163 1.12 -8.27 2.71
C PHE A 163 0.17 -7.41 1.88
N TYR A 164 0.70 -6.83 0.81
CA TYR A 164 -0.04 -6.12 -0.22
C TYR A 164 -0.36 -7.04 -1.40
N ASN A 165 -1.48 -6.76 -2.08
CA ASN A 165 -1.93 -7.47 -3.28
C ASN A 165 -1.99 -8.99 -3.10
N PRO A 166 -2.61 -9.51 -2.03
CA PRO A 166 -2.54 -10.92 -1.67
C PRO A 166 -3.14 -11.82 -2.75
N ARG A 167 -4.22 -11.38 -3.40
CA ARG A 167 -4.94 -12.20 -4.37
C ARG A 167 -5.63 -11.34 -5.41
N SER A 168 -5.60 -11.76 -6.69
CA SER A 168 -6.40 -11.18 -7.77
C SER A 168 -7.06 -12.27 -8.61
N LYS A 169 -7.97 -11.87 -9.51
CA LYS A 169 -8.58 -12.81 -10.48
C LYS A 169 -7.52 -13.48 -11.36
N SER A 170 -6.49 -12.74 -11.78
CA SER A 170 -5.38 -13.25 -12.59
C SER A 170 -4.32 -14.00 -11.78
N ARG A 171 -4.26 -13.79 -10.46
CA ARG A 171 -3.27 -14.39 -9.53
C ARG A 171 -3.97 -15.02 -8.31
N PRO A 172 -4.81 -16.07 -8.51
CA PRO A 172 -5.62 -16.64 -7.43
C PRO A 172 -4.82 -17.43 -6.40
N LYS A 173 -3.63 -17.94 -6.77
CA LYS A 173 -2.83 -18.88 -5.96
C LYS A 173 -1.73 -18.22 -5.11
N GLY A 174 -1.43 -16.93 -5.29
CA GLY A 174 -0.33 -16.26 -4.58
C GLY A 174 -0.48 -16.32 -3.07
N PHE A 175 -1.64 -15.91 -2.56
CA PHE A 175 -1.90 -15.92 -1.13
C PHE A 175 -2.04 -17.32 -0.53
N GLU A 176 -2.53 -18.30 -1.30
CA GLU A 176 -2.55 -19.71 -0.87
C GLU A 176 -1.14 -20.26 -0.62
N LYS A 177 -0.19 -19.93 -1.52
CA LYS A 177 1.23 -20.29 -1.34
C LYS A 177 1.80 -19.61 -0.09
N THR A 178 1.51 -18.31 0.11
CA THR A 178 1.90 -17.57 1.32
C THR A 178 1.38 -18.23 2.59
N LEU A 179 0.08 -18.58 2.64
CA LEU A 179 -0.50 -19.25 3.81
C LEU A 179 0.12 -20.61 4.10
N ARG A 180 0.48 -21.38 3.08
CA ARG A 180 1.21 -22.66 3.29
C ARG A 180 2.57 -22.42 3.94
N LEU A 181 3.32 -21.40 3.51
CA LEU A 181 4.58 -21.03 4.13
C LEU A 181 4.39 -20.59 5.59
N LEU A 182 3.43 -19.72 5.86
CA LEU A 182 3.14 -19.25 7.21
C LEU A 182 2.73 -20.42 8.13
N LYS A 183 1.85 -21.31 7.66
CA LYS A 183 1.41 -22.48 8.44
C LYS A 183 2.50 -23.50 8.73
N SER A 184 3.57 -23.53 7.93
CA SER A 184 4.70 -24.44 8.14
C SER A 184 5.84 -23.84 8.98
N HIS A 185 5.85 -22.52 9.20
CA HIS A 185 6.97 -21.84 9.87
C HIS A 185 6.55 -20.96 11.05
N CYS A 186 5.26 -20.72 11.25
CA CYS A 186 4.75 -19.93 12.38
C CYS A 186 3.91 -20.81 13.31
N GLU A 187 3.76 -20.37 14.55
CA GLU A 187 2.85 -20.95 15.52
C GLU A 187 1.40 -20.88 15.00
N GLY A 188 0.62 -21.92 15.23
CA GLY A 188 -0.73 -22.02 14.69
C GLY A 188 -1.72 -21.01 15.27
N ASP A 189 -1.47 -20.47 16.45
CA ASP A 189 -2.29 -19.46 17.14
C ASP A 189 -1.89 -18.01 16.82
N ARG A 190 -0.75 -17.78 16.16
CA ARG A 190 -0.29 -16.44 15.73
C ARG A 190 -1.40 -15.69 15.00
N PRO A 191 -1.72 -14.44 15.37
CA PRO A 191 -2.82 -13.69 14.75
C PRO A 191 -2.48 -13.26 13.33
N ILE A 192 -3.46 -13.41 12.44
CA ILE A 192 -3.46 -12.88 11.09
C ILE A 192 -4.70 -12.02 10.87
N ILE A 193 -4.51 -10.79 10.44
CA ILE A 193 -5.53 -9.75 10.29
C ILE A 193 -5.81 -9.55 8.81
N PHE A 194 -7.08 -9.49 8.44
CA PHE A 194 -7.58 -9.20 7.10
C PHE A 194 -8.33 -7.88 7.14
N ALA A 195 -7.74 -6.84 6.57
CA ALA A 195 -8.34 -5.52 6.46
C ALA A 195 -8.75 -5.27 5.00
N ARG A 196 -10.03 -5.46 4.70
CA ARG A 196 -10.58 -5.25 3.37
C ARG A 196 -11.14 -3.85 3.26
N ALA A 197 -10.79 -3.16 2.17
CA ALA A 197 -11.29 -1.83 1.82
C ALA A 197 -11.20 -0.83 2.99
N VAL A 198 -10.07 -0.85 3.73
CA VAL A 198 -9.88 -0.03 4.92
C VAL A 198 -10.13 1.45 4.64
N SER A 199 -10.81 2.11 5.58
CA SER A 199 -11.22 3.52 5.51
C SER A 199 -12.22 3.85 4.39
N THR A 200 -12.96 2.89 3.88
CA THR A 200 -14.11 3.11 2.98
C THR A 200 -15.41 2.63 3.65
N GLU A 201 -16.55 2.94 3.05
CA GLU A 201 -17.86 2.46 3.53
C GLU A 201 -17.97 0.93 3.51
N GLU A 202 -17.19 0.25 2.67
CA GLU A 202 -17.14 -1.20 2.57
C GLU A 202 -16.08 -1.83 3.50
N GLU A 203 -15.54 -1.09 4.46
CA GLU A 203 -14.49 -1.58 5.38
C GLU A 203 -14.96 -2.83 6.13
N THR A 204 -14.16 -3.87 6.08
CA THR A 204 -14.31 -5.02 6.96
C THR A 204 -12.96 -5.42 7.54
N ILE A 205 -12.92 -5.57 8.87
CA ILE A 205 -11.73 -6.01 9.59
C ILE A 205 -12.04 -7.32 10.29
N LYS A 206 -11.23 -8.33 10.01
CA LYS A 206 -11.33 -9.65 10.65
C LYS A 206 -9.94 -10.12 11.03
N TYR A 207 -9.83 -10.83 12.13
CA TYR A 207 -8.61 -11.56 12.46
C TYR A 207 -8.95 -13.02 12.87
N VAL A 208 -8.00 -13.89 12.65
CA VAL A 208 -8.06 -15.30 13.04
C VAL A 208 -6.66 -15.77 13.40
N SER A 209 -6.53 -16.98 13.96
CA SER A 209 -5.22 -17.64 14.04
C SER A 209 -4.74 -18.11 12.67
N ILE A 210 -3.42 -18.20 12.45
CA ILE A 210 -2.84 -18.69 11.19
C ILE A 210 -3.41 -20.08 10.82
N SER A 211 -3.60 -20.97 11.80
CA SER A 211 -4.18 -22.30 11.57
C SER A 211 -5.56 -22.25 10.93
N LYS A 212 -6.39 -21.26 11.28
CA LYS A 212 -7.76 -21.07 10.78
C LYS A 212 -7.84 -20.23 9.51
N ALA A 213 -6.75 -19.55 9.11
CA ALA A 213 -6.74 -18.67 7.95
C ALA A 213 -6.96 -19.45 6.65
N LYS A 214 -7.75 -18.86 5.73
CA LYS A 214 -8.08 -19.39 4.40
C LYS A 214 -7.75 -18.33 3.33
N ALA A 215 -7.41 -18.79 2.13
CA ALA A 215 -7.01 -17.90 1.05
C ALA A 215 -8.16 -17.04 0.50
N ASP A 216 -9.39 -17.49 0.63
CA ASP A 216 -10.60 -16.77 0.21
C ASP A 216 -10.99 -15.62 1.16
N MET A 217 -10.35 -15.52 2.34
CA MET A 217 -10.50 -14.38 3.24
C MET A 217 -9.85 -13.10 2.70
N ALA A 218 -9.04 -13.19 1.63
CA ALA A 218 -8.39 -12.05 1.01
C ALA A 218 -8.78 -11.91 -0.48
N ASP A 219 -8.93 -10.66 -0.92
CA ASP A 219 -9.09 -10.25 -2.32
C ASP A 219 -8.10 -9.15 -2.68
N MET A 220 -8.27 -8.49 -3.86
CA MET A 220 -7.40 -7.38 -4.30
C MET A 220 -7.50 -6.14 -3.43
N ARG A 221 -8.59 -5.97 -2.68
CA ARG A 221 -8.82 -4.82 -1.81
C ARG A 221 -8.43 -5.10 -0.35
N THR A 222 -7.83 -6.26 -0.10
CA THR A 222 -7.46 -6.70 1.25
C THR A 222 -5.97 -6.44 1.51
N LEU A 223 -5.66 -5.76 2.61
CA LEU A 223 -4.35 -5.80 3.24
C LEU A 223 -4.36 -6.90 4.31
N VAL A 224 -3.27 -7.66 4.39
CA VAL A 224 -3.13 -8.71 5.40
C VAL A 224 -1.95 -8.37 6.30
N ILE A 225 -2.16 -8.39 7.64
CA ILE A 225 -1.08 -8.25 8.62
C ILE A 225 -0.95 -9.58 9.38
N VAL A 226 0.25 -10.12 9.40
CA VAL A 226 0.62 -11.28 10.23
C VAL A 226 1.45 -10.78 11.39
N GLY A 227 1.08 -11.11 12.60
CA GLY A 227 1.84 -10.75 13.79
C GLY A 227 3.19 -11.47 13.87
N SER A 228 4.09 -10.98 14.71
CA SER A 228 5.28 -11.72 15.17
C SER A 228 4.89 -12.80 16.19
N SER A 229 5.84 -13.60 16.66
CA SER A 229 5.62 -14.57 17.76
C SER A 229 5.15 -13.88 19.06
N GLN A 230 5.47 -12.60 19.21
CA GLN A 230 5.13 -11.81 20.40
C GLN A 230 3.81 -11.05 20.29
N THR A 231 3.15 -11.08 19.14
CA THR A 231 1.88 -10.35 18.94
C THR A 231 0.77 -10.95 19.81
N ARG A 232 0.06 -10.09 20.52
CA ARG A 232 -0.94 -10.46 21.54
C ARG A 232 -2.28 -9.82 21.25
N ILE A 233 -3.32 -10.46 21.76
CA ILE A 233 -4.68 -9.94 21.79
C ILE A 233 -5.03 -9.65 23.24
N ILE A 234 -5.48 -8.43 23.52
CA ILE A 234 -5.95 -8.03 24.85
C ILE A 234 -7.41 -7.57 24.77
N HIS A 235 -8.13 -7.74 25.86
CA HIS A 235 -9.52 -7.33 25.98
C HIS A 235 -9.61 -6.14 26.93
N GLN A 236 -10.22 -5.03 26.46
CA GLN A 236 -10.46 -3.85 27.26
C GLN A 236 -11.75 -3.16 26.83
N ASN A 237 -12.62 -2.82 27.77
CA ASN A 237 -13.87 -2.12 27.52
C ASN A 237 -14.73 -2.73 26.39
N ASN A 238 -14.95 -4.04 26.44
CA ASN A 238 -15.69 -4.82 25.44
C ASN A 238 -15.09 -4.76 24.02
N ARG A 239 -13.83 -4.39 23.89
CA ARG A 239 -13.09 -4.35 22.64
C ARG A 239 -11.84 -5.20 22.72
N GLU A 240 -11.50 -5.84 21.60
CA GLU A 240 -10.24 -6.55 21.43
C GLU A 240 -9.23 -5.65 20.73
N TRP A 241 -7.99 -5.68 21.24
CA TRP A 241 -6.88 -4.97 20.65
C TRP A 241 -5.76 -5.94 20.33
N ILE A 242 -5.17 -5.81 19.15
CA ILE A 242 -4.02 -6.59 18.70
C ILE A 242 -2.80 -5.70 18.72
N TYR A 243 -1.76 -6.10 19.41
CA TYR A 243 -0.52 -5.33 19.47
C TYR A 243 0.70 -6.25 19.55
N THR A 244 1.84 -5.74 19.11
CA THR A 244 3.14 -6.38 19.28
C THR A 244 3.92 -5.60 20.34
N PRO A 245 4.34 -6.26 21.46
CA PRO A 245 5.12 -5.62 22.52
C PRO A 245 6.44 -5.08 22.00
N ARG A 246 6.92 -3.99 22.59
CA ARG A 246 8.21 -3.40 22.28
C ARG A 246 9.42 -4.17 22.82
N HIS A 247 9.20 -5.11 23.71
CA HIS A 247 10.24 -5.90 24.38
C HIS A 247 10.11 -7.38 24.05
N TYR A 248 11.25 -8.03 23.82
CA TYR A 248 11.34 -9.48 23.78
C TYR A 248 11.50 -10.04 25.21
N PRO A 249 10.97 -11.26 25.49
CA PRO A 249 11.20 -11.95 26.76
C PRO A 249 12.69 -12.13 27.02
N GLY A 250 13.13 -11.90 28.29
CA GLY A 250 14.53 -12.06 28.71
C GLY A 250 15.39 -10.79 28.67
N LYS A 251 14.86 -9.65 28.22
CA LYS A 251 15.46 -8.35 28.51
C LYS A 251 14.71 -7.73 29.68
N ASP A 252 15.38 -7.61 30.84
CA ASP A 252 14.82 -6.90 31.99
C ASP A 252 14.43 -5.48 31.58
N SER A 253 13.17 -5.12 31.86
CA SER A 253 12.70 -3.74 31.72
C SER A 253 13.47 -2.86 32.70
N GLN A 254 14.42 -2.12 32.20
CA GLN A 254 15.02 -0.98 32.92
C GLN A 254 14.03 0.17 32.98
#